data_9ad909907e5e70c3ffbbd1703eaf1449
#
_entry.id   9ad909907e5e70c3ffbbd1703eaf1449
#
_cell.length_a   1.000
_cell.length_b   1.000
_cell.length_c   1.000
_cell.angle_alpha   90.00
_cell.angle_beta   90.00
_cell.angle_gamma   90.00
#
_symmetry.space_group_name_H-M   'P 1'
#
loop_
_entity.id
_entity.type
_entity.pdbx_description
1 polymer ?
#
loop_
_entity_poly.entity_id
_entity_poly.type
_entity_poly.pdbx_seq_one_letter_code
_entity_poly.pdbx_strand_id
1 'polypeptide(L)'
;MANNSYLFTSESVSEGHPDKVCDRISDMVVDSYLSKDPVSRVACETLTTTNKVVLAGETRGPSINKEDLIDKVRNCIKDIGYDQKGFSWKTADIETHLHEQSSDIAMGVDSKDNKDEGAGDQGIMFGYACKETEDLMPAPIHFSHKILRLMAIDRKNGSLKGIEPDSKSQVTMLYEENKPVKVTSVVISTQHAKELNQENVRDLVIPYINKSIPKNYLEGLDPKEIYINPTGQFIIGGPDGDTGLTGRKIIVDTYGGAAPHGGGAFSGKDPTKVDRSAAYASRYLAKNIVSAGVSDKCLIQLAYAIGVSKPLSIFIKLADGDEAKVEHIKEIINQNFDLSPRGIREMLKLNNPIYEVTSAYGHFGRKATNKGEFTWEKTDKVNLFKL
;
A
#
# COMPACT_ATOMS: atom_id res chain seq x y z
N MET A 1 2.94 -28.64 -26.89
CA MET A 1 3.31 -27.82 -25.72
C MET A 1 2.01 -27.53 -24.99
N ALA A 2 1.91 -27.84 -23.71
CA ALA A 2 0.70 -27.54 -22.95
C ALA A 2 0.54 -26.00 -22.93
N ASN A 3 -0.62 -25.50 -23.41
CA ASN A 3 -0.95 -24.08 -23.29
C ASN A 3 -0.93 -23.72 -21.80
N ASN A 4 0.06 -22.93 -21.36
CA ASN A 4 0.17 -22.48 -19.98
C ASN A 4 -0.83 -21.32 -19.78
N SER A 5 -2.12 -21.68 -19.70
CA SER A 5 -3.23 -20.74 -19.51
C SER A 5 -3.80 -20.91 -18.10
N TYR A 6 -4.01 -19.80 -17.39
CA TYR A 6 -4.56 -19.79 -16.03
C TYR A 6 -5.32 -18.50 -15.75
N LEU A 7 -6.19 -18.54 -14.74
CA LEU A 7 -6.86 -17.37 -14.21
C LEU A 7 -6.11 -16.86 -12.98
N PHE A 8 -5.95 -15.55 -12.90
CA PHE A 8 -5.37 -14.90 -11.73
C PHE A 8 -6.23 -13.71 -11.28
N THR A 9 -6.43 -13.62 -9.98
CA THR A 9 -7.33 -12.65 -9.36
C THR A 9 -6.60 -11.83 -8.31
N SER A 10 -6.87 -10.53 -8.29
CA SER A 10 -6.48 -9.66 -7.18
C SER A 10 -7.65 -8.79 -6.75
N GLU A 11 -7.64 -8.42 -5.47
CA GLU A 11 -8.62 -7.52 -4.88
C GLU A 11 -8.00 -6.22 -4.39
N SER A 12 -8.81 -5.18 -4.29
CA SER A 12 -8.50 -3.92 -3.65
C SER A 12 -9.64 -3.50 -2.73
N VAL A 13 -9.32 -2.65 -1.77
CA VAL A 13 -10.32 -2.02 -0.90
C VAL A 13 -10.09 -0.51 -0.88
N SER A 14 -11.19 0.26 -0.68
CA SER A 14 -11.14 1.71 -0.64
C SER A 14 -10.57 2.24 0.67
N GLU A 15 -10.30 3.55 0.72
CA GLU A 15 -9.89 4.27 1.94
C GLU A 15 -10.91 4.18 3.08
N GLY A 16 -12.20 3.92 2.76
CA GLY A 16 -13.28 3.75 3.73
C GLY A 16 -13.44 2.33 4.26
N HIS A 17 -12.73 1.34 3.72
CA HIS A 17 -12.71 0.00 4.30
C HIS A 17 -12.20 0.06 5.76
N PRO A 18 -12.79 -0.66 6.73
CA PRO A 18 -12.43 -0.54 8.15
C PRO A 18 -10.92 -0.63 8.41
N ASP A 19 -10.23 -1.61 7.82
CA ASP A 19 -8.79 -1.77 7.98
C ASP A 19 -8.02 -0.59 7.36
N LYS A 20 -8.50 0.00 6.25
CA LYS A 20 -7.86 1.15 5.61
C LYS A 20 -8.11 2.47 6.33
N VAL A 21 -9.24 2.61 7.01
CA VAL A 21 -9.46 3.69 7.98
C VAL A 21 -8.38 3.65 9.06
N CYS A 22 -8.10 2.45 9.59
CA CYS A 22 -7.04 2.25 10.58
C CYS A 22 -5.66 2.57 10.04
N ASP A 23 -5.32 2.06 8.86
CA ASP A 23 -4.03 2.32 8.21
C ASP A 23 -3.81 3.81 7.99
N ARG A 24 -4.83 4.54 7.54
CA ARG A 24 -4.75 5.97 7.31
C ARG A 24 -4.55 6.76 8.61
N ILE A 25 -5.29 6.43 9.66
CA ILE A 25 -5.13 7.07 10.97
C ILE A 25 -3.73 6.79 11.52
N SER A 26 -3.24 5.56 11.46
CA SER A 26 -1.89 5.19 11.90
C SER A 26 -0.80 5.95 11.14
N ASP A 27 -0.93 6.08 9.81
CA ASP A 27 0.03 6.86 8.99
C ASP A 27 -0.08 8.37 9.22
N MET A 28 -1.26 8.91 9.53
CA MET A 28 -1.42 10.29 9.97
C MET A 28 -0.67 10.56 11.27
N VAL A 29 -0.65 9.59 12.21
CA VAL A 29 0.16 9.70 13.43
C VAL A 29 1.65 9.75 13.07
N VAL A 30 2.14 8.87 12.19
CA VAL A 30 3.54 8.90 11.71
C VAL A 30 3.88 10.29 11.14
N ASP A 31 3.07 10.80 10.23
CA ASP A 31 3.28 12.10 9.59
C ASP A 31 3.22 13.25 10.60
N SER A 32 2.40 13.14 11.64
CA SER A 32 2.29 14.14 12.69
C SER A 32 3.58 14.29 13.50
N TYR A 33 4.26 13.18 13.78
CA TYR A 33 5.56 13.19 14.46
C TYR A 33 6.68 13.64 13.51
N LEU A 34 6.76 13.09 12.31
CA LEU A 34 7.81 13.43 11.34
C LEU A 34 7.74 14.89 10.89
N SER A 35 6.56 15.51 10.87
CA SER A 35 6.42 16.94 10.57
C SER A 35 7.01 17.85 11.62
N LYS A 36 7.12 17.39 12.88
CA LYS A 36 7.74 18.12 13.98
C LYS A 36 9.24 17.83 14.11
N ASP A 37 9.62 16.58 13.90
CA ASP A 37 11.00 16.13 13.95
C ASP A 37 11.21 14.94 13.01
N PRO A 38 12.03 15.10 11.93
CA PRO A 38 12.30 14.05 10.94
C PRO A 38 12.96 12.78 11.49
N VAL A 39 13.48 12.81 12.73
CA VAL A 39 14.09 11.64 13.38
C VAL A 39 13.18 10.97 14.41
N SER A 40 11.92 11.41 14.49
CA SER A 40 10.90 10.77 15.34
C SER A 40 10.77 9.29 15.05
N ARG A 41 10.46 8.52 16.10
CA ARG A 41 10.15 7.08 16.03
C ARG A 41 8.68 6.87 16.35
N VAL A 42 8.00 6.08 15.55
CA VAL A 42 6.57 5.80 15.71
C VAL A 42 6.28 4.35 15.36
N ALA A 43 5.57 3.68 16.24
CA ALA A 43 4.87 2.43 15.98
C ALA A 43 3.47 2.62 16.52
N CYS A 44 2.50 2.89 15.63
CA CYS A 44 1.11 3.17 15.99
C CYS A 44 0.18 2.18 15.34
N GLU A 45 -0.53 1.43 16.15
CA GLU A 45 -1.62 0.56 15.74
C GLU A 45 -2.95 1.25 16.03
N THR A 46 -3.88 1.14 15.09
CA THR A 46 -5.24 1.66 15.23
C THR A 46 -6.24 0.53 15.13
N LEU A 47 -7.23 0.52 16.02
CA LEU A 47 -8.43 -0.30 15.95
C LEU A 47 -9.63 0.61 15.78
N THR A 48 -10.54 0.25 14.85
CA THR A 48 -11.83 0.93 14.69
C THR A 48 -12.98 -0.07 14.75
N THR A 49 -14.08 0.33 15.37
CA THR A 49 -15.34 -0.42 15.41
C THR A 49 -16.49 0.57 15.55
N THR A 50 -17.73 0.10 15.75
CA THR A 50 -18.89 0.98 15.91
C THR A 50 -18.62 2.10 16.91
N ASN A 51 -18.69 3.32 16.43
CA ASN A 51 -18.49 4.59 17.14
C ASN A 51 -17.21 4.68 17.99
N LYS A 52 -16.17 3.87 17.71
CA LYS A 52 -14.93 3.85 18.49
C LYS A 52 -13.69 3.80 17.61
N VAL A 53 -12.64 4.54 18.05
CA VAL A 53 -11.28 4.47 17.55
C VAL A 53 -10.33 4.35 18.72
N VAL A 54 -9.40 3.40 18.66
CA VAL A 54 -8.37 3.20 19.68
C VAL A 54 -7.01 3.26 18.99
N LEU A 55 -6.12 4.16 19.45
CA LEU A 55 -4.74 4.21 19.05
C LEU A 55 -3.87 3.64 20.17
N ALA A 56 -2.99 2.73 19.84
CA ALA A 56 -2.03 2.15 20.79
C ALA A 56 -0.64 2.04 20.15
N GLY A 57 0.40 2.11 20.96
CA GLY A 57 1.76 1.94 20.46
C GLY A 57 2.78 2.83 21.12
N GLU A 58 3.97 2.92 20.54
CA GLU A 58 5.13 3.60 21.07
C GLU A 58 5.57 4.74 20.17
N THR A 59 5.98 5.84 20.81
CA THR A 59 6.49 7.01 20.10
C THR A 59 7.77 7.55 20.79
N ARG A 60 8.67 8.12 20.00
CA ARG A 60 9.81 8.90 20.49
C ARG A 60 9.99 10.10 19.60
N GLY A 61 9.89 11.28 20.20
CA GLY A 61 9.94 12.57 19.49
C GLY A 61 9.29 13.68 20.29
N PRO A 62 9.06 14.85 19.68
CA PRO A 62 8.37 15.96 20.32
C PRO A 62 6.97 15.57 20.77
N SER A 63 6.57 15.99 21.96
CA SER A 63 5.22 15.74 22.48
C SER A 63 4.14 16.31 21.54
N ILE A 64 3.11 15.53 21.28
CA ILE A 64 1.89 15.96 20.61
C ILE A 64 0.77 15.99 21.66
N ASN A 65 0.06 17.11 21.73
CA ASN A 65 -1.09 17.24 22.64
C ASN A 65 -2.16 16.19 22.24
N LYS A 66 -2.78 15.59 23.25
CA LYS A 66 -3.80 14.56 23.05
C LYS A 66 -5.02 15.09 22.28
N GLU A 67 -5.48 16.29 22.60
CA GLU A 67 -6.60 16.95 21.94
C GLU A 67 -6.27 17.23 20.45
N ASP A 68 -5.07 17.71 20.14
CA ASP A 68 -4.62 17.93 18.76
C ASP A 68 -4.60 16.62 17.96
N LEU A 69 -4.20 15.52 18.60
CA LEU A 69 -4.17 14.22 17.96
C LEU A 69 -5.59 13.70 17.69
N ILE A 70 -6.50 13.85 18.65
CA ILE A 70 -7.91 13.50 18.49
C ILE A 70 -8.54 14.30 17.34
N ASP A 71 -8.27 15.60 17.24
CA ASP A 71 -8.77 16.45 16.17
C ASP A 71 -8.24 16.01 14.79
N LYS A 72 -6.99 15.59 14.72
CA LYS A 72 -6.41 15.02 13.49
C LYS A 72 -7.09 13.70 13.09
N VAL A 73 -7.37 12.81 14.04
CA VAL A 73 -8.14 11.58 13.79
C VAL A 73 -9.52 11.92 13.25
N ARG A 74 -10.23 12.88 13.86
CA ARG A 74 -11.54 13.35 13.37
C ARG A 74 -11.45 13.88 11.93
N ASN A 75 -10.41 14.64 11.62
CA ASN A 75 -10.18 15.17 10.28
C ASN A 75 -9.91 14.05 9.26
N CYS A 76 -9.16 12.99 9.63
CA CYS A 76 -9.01 11.81 8.78
C CYS A 76 -10.36 11.14 8.47
N ILE A 77 -11.18 10.89 9.50
CA ILE A 77 -12.51 10.28 9.36
C ILE A 77 -13.42 11.15 8.48
N LYS A 78 -13.37 12.48 8.69
CA LYS A 78 -14.14 13.46 7.91
C LYS A 78 -13.71 13.47 6.43
N ASP A 79 -12.41 13.45 6.15
CA ASP A 79 -11.89 13.45 4.78
C ASP A 79 -12.18 12.13 4.06
N ILE A 80 -12.18 11.00 4.76
CA ILE A 80 -12.67 9.71 4.24
C ILE A 80 -14.15 9.83 3.86
N GLY A 81 -14.94 10.58 4.62
CA GLY A 81 -16.36 10.88 4.34
C GLY A 81 -17.33 10.21 5.30
N TYR A 82 -16.91 9.76 6.48
CA TYR A 82 -17.80 9.13 7.45
C TYR A 82 -18.52 10.15 8.34
N ASP A 83 -19.84 10.24 8.15
CA ASP A 83 -20.80 10.96 9.02
C ASP A 83 -22.09 10.15 9.12
N GLN A 84 -21.98 8.86 9.47
CA GLN A 84 -23.11 7.94 9.61
C GLN A 84 -23.39 7.65 11.09
N LYS A 85 -24.58 7.15 11.41
CA LYS A 85 -25.06 6.95 12.80
C LYS A 85 -24.10 6.13 13.67
N GLY A 86 -23.53 5.05 13.14
CA GLY A 86 -22.66 4.15 13.88
C GLY A 86 -21.16 4.47 13.77
N PHE A 87 -20.76 5.40 12.88
CA PHE A 87 -19.39 5.87 12.79
C PHE A 87 -19.32 7.25 12.14
N SER A 88 -18.99 8.27 12.93
CA SER A 88 -18.95 9.67 12.49
C SER A 88 -17.75 10.41 13.05
N TRP A 89 -17.13 11.25 12.22
CA TRP A 89 -16.05 12.17 12.65
C TRP A 89 -16.46 13.08 13.81
N LYS A 90 -17.77 13.36 13.96
CA LYS A 90 -18.32 14.23 15.03
C LYS A 90 -18.42 13.53 16.37
N THR A 91 -18.83 12.25 16.36
CA THR A 91 -19.29 11.55 17.56
C THR A 91 -18.45 10.34 17.94
N ALA A 92 -17.54 9.88 17.08
CA ALA A 92 -16.68 8.74 17.40
C ALA A 92 -15.93 8.98 18.71
N ASP A 93 -15.96 8.01 19.61
CA ASP A 93 -15.17 7.98 20.82
C ASP A 93 -13.73 7.57 20.48
N ILE A 94 -12.76 8.46 20.77
CA ILE A 94 -11.35 8.30 20.38
C ILE A 94 -10.50 8.15 21.64
N GLU A 95 -9.90 6.98 21.78
CA GLU A 95 -8.98 6.67 22.88
C GLU A 95 -7.53 6.63 22.34
N THR A 96 -6.59 7.20 23.12
CA THR A 96 -5.18 7.19 22.78
C THR A 96 -4.37 6.56 23.90
N HIS A 97 -3.69 5.46 23.59
CA HIS A 97 -2.79 4.71 24.45
C HIS A 97 -1.38 4.68 23.85
N LEU A 98 -0.94 5.85 23.33
CA LEU A 98 0.43 6.03 22.88
C LEU A 98 1.31 6.37 24.08
N HIS A 99 2.45 5.67 24.20
CA HIS A 99 3.40 5.88 25.28
C HIS A 99 4.84 6.03 24.73
N GLU A 100 5.74 6.47 25.56
CA GLU A 100 7.15 6.65 25.16
C GLU A 100 7.83 5.29 24.93
N GLN A 101 8.62 5.18 23.87
CA GLN A 101 9.36 3.97 23.52
C GLN A 101 10.35 3.59 24.64
N SER A 102 10.41 2.30 24.98
CA SER A 102 11.33 1.77 25.99
C SER A 102 12.80 2.05 25.62
N SER A 103 13.60 2.37 26.65
CA SER A 103 15.04 2.60 26.52
C SER A 103 15.81 1.37 26.01
N ASP A 104 15.33 0.17 26.28
CA ASP A 104 15.99 -1.07 25.89
C ASP A 104 15.94 -1.29 24.37
N ILE A 105 14.84 -0.96 23.74
CA ILE A 105 14.68 -0.99 22.27
C ILE A 105 15.58 0.07 21.63
N ALA A 106 15.66 1.25 22.22
CA ALA A 106 16.50 2.34 21.73
C ALA A 106 17.99 1.98 21.70
N MET A 107 18.50 1.22 22.71
CA MET A 107 19.91 0.82 22.77
C MET A 107 20.34 -0.13 21.65
N GLY A 108 19.43 -0.95 21.11
CA GLY A 108 19.73 -1.89 20.02
C GLY A 108 19.77 -1.25 18.62
N VAL A 109 19.14 -0.06 18.46
CA VAL A 109 18.87 0.56 17.18
C VAL A 109 19.67 1.83 16.96
N ASP A 110 19.98 2.59 18.03
CA ASP A 110 20.66 3.87 17.92
C ASP A 110 22.16 3.69 17.59
N SER A 111 22.66 4.53 16.68
CA SER A 111 24.10 4.61 16.40
C SER A 111 24.84 5.10 17.64
N LYS A 112 25.78 4.30 18.16
CA LYS A 112 26.73 4.71 19.20
C LYS A 112 28.15 4.49 18.70
N ASP A 113 29.04 5.46 18.97
CA ASP A 113 30.49 5.35 18.84
C ASP A 113 31.01 4.54 17.63
N ASN A 114 30.86 5.07 16.40
CA ASN A 114 31.30 4.47 15.13
C ASN A 114 30.54 3.21 14.66
N LYS A 115 29.38 2.88 15.23
CA LYS A 115 28.53 1.81 14.76
C LYS A 115 27.36 2.39 13.92
N ASP A 116 27.22 1.90 12.68
CA ASP A 116 26.07 2.22 11.85
C ASP A 116 24.77 1.78 12.53
N GLU A 117 23.69 2.54 12.26
CA GLU A 117 22.35 2.20 12.72
C GLU A 117 21.94 0.82 12.21
N GLY A 118 21.66 -0.10 13.13
CA GLY A 118 21.21 -1.46 12.81
C GLY A 118 19.71 -1.51 12.52
N ALA A 119 19.26 -2.58 11.87
CA ALA A 119 17.85 -2.85 11.71
C ALA A 119 17.16 -3.03 13.08
N GLY A 120 15.99 -2.41 13.26
CA GLY A 120 15.24 -2.47 14.52
C GLY A 120 14.59 -3.83 14.78
N ASP A 121 14.52 -4.67 13.77
CA ASP A 121 13.97 -6.02 13.86
C ASP A 121 14.60 -6.92 12.78
N GLN A 122 14.42 -8.21 12.91
CA GLN A 122 14.65 -9.17 11.85
C GLN A 122 13.49 -9.16 10.87
N GLY A 123 13.71 -9.53 9.61
CA GLY A 123 12.62 -9.66 8.64
C GLY A 123 13.10 -9.93 7.24
N ILE A 124 12.13 -10.27 6.38
CA ILE A 124 12.30 -10.42 4.94
C ILE A 124 11.32 -9.47 4.23
N MET A 125 11.80 -8.72 3.26
CA MET A 125 11.00 -7.77 2.51
C MET A 125 11.13 -8.06 1.02
N PHE A 126 10.03 -7.90 0.29
CA PHE A 126 9.98 -8.19 -1.14
C PHE A 126 9.69 -6.94 -1.95
N GLY A 127 10.40 -6.82 -3.07
CA GLY A 127 10.11 -5.90 -4.14
C GLY A 127 9.80 -6.64 -5.43
N TYR A 128 8.84 -6.15 -6.20
CA TYR A 128 8.45 -6.74 -7.46
C TYR A 128 8.15 -5.67 -8.51
N ALA A 129 8.46 -5.96 -9.76
CA ALA A 129 8.04 -5.18 -10.92
C ALA A 129 7.82 -6.11 -12.11
N CYS A 130 6.85 -5.79 -12.96
CA CYS A 130 6.57 -6.54 -14.19
C CYS A 130 6.00 -5.61 -15.27
N LYS A 131 6.24 -5.93 -16.55
CA LYS A 131 5.77 -5.17 -17.72
C LYS A 131 4.32 -5.47 -18.09
N GLU A 132 3.42 -5.59 -17.10
CA GLU A 132 2.00 -5.86 -17.36
C GLU A 132 1.18 -4.56 -17.47
N THR A 133 1.66 -3.49 -16.83
CA THR A 133 1.04 -2.15 -16.87
C THR A 133 2.09 -1.05 -17.00
N GLU A 134 1.66 0.18 -17.30
CA GLU A 134 2.54 1.34 -17.42
C GLU A 134 3.31 1.66 -16.12
N ASP A 135 2.71 1.34 -14.97
CA ASP A 135 3.33 1.54 -13.65
C ASP A 135 4.19 0.36 -13.21
N LEU A 136 4.40 -0.64 -14.08
CA LEU A 136 5.15 -1.87 -13.83
C LEU A 136 4.60 -2.68 -12.65
N MET A 137 3.28 -2.78 -12.59
CA MET A 137 2.51 -3.54 -11.61
C MET A 137 1.77 -4.70 -12.26
N PRO A 138 1.45 -5.77 -11.49
CA PRO A 138 0.52 -6.81 -11.95
C PRO A 138 -0.84 -6.21 -12.33
N ALA A 139 -1.37 -6.61 -13.49
CA ALA A 139 -2.57 -6.01 -14.07
C ALA A 139 -3.82 -6.12 -13.17
N PRO A 140 -4.14 -7.28 -12.53
CA PRO A 140 -5.34 -7.41 -11.72
C PRO A 140 -5.38 -6.44 -10.54
N ILE A 141 -4.30 -6.32 -9.76
CA ILE A 141 -4.25 -5.40 -8.62
C ILE A 141 -4.24 -3.94 -9.07
N HIS A 142 -3.52 -3.62 -10.14
CA HIS A 142 -3.48 -2.27 -10.70
C HIS A 142 -4.88 -1.79 -11.10
N PHE A 143 -5.64 -2.61 -11.82
CA PHE A 143 -7.00 -2.25 -12.24
C PHE A 143 -7.97 -2.20 -11.05
N SER A 144 -7.86 -3.13 -10.10
CA SER A 144 -8.65 -3.10 -8.88
C SER A 144 -8.45 -1.79 -8.09
N HIS A 145 -7.22 -1.36 -7.89
CA HIS A 145 -6.92 -0.06 -7.26
C HIS A 145 -7.47 1.13 -8.06
N LYS A 146 -7.28 1.11 -9.38
CA LYS A 146 -7.67 2.23 -10.25
C LYS A 146 -9.17 2.46 -10.24
N ILE A 147 -9.99 1.39 -10.26
CA ILE A 147 -11.45 1.47 -10.17
C ILE A 147 -11.84 2.23 -8.89
N LEU A 148 -11.41 1.76 -7.73
CA LEU A 148 -11.82 2.34 -6.44
C LEU A 148 -11.25 3.74 -6.22
N ARG A 149 -10.04 4.02 -6.69
CA ARG A 149 -9.44 5.34 -6.59
C ARG A 149 -10.20 6.37 -7.40
N LEU A 150 -10.63 6.04 -8.62
CA LEU A 150 -11.45 6.94 -9.44
C LEU A 150 -12.83 7.16 -8.81
N MET A 151 -13.47 6.11 -8.28
CA MET A 151 -14.72 6.24 -7.55
C MET A 151 -14.57 7.16 -6.33
N ALA A 152 -13.50 7.03 -5.55
CA ALA A 152 -13.26 7.87 -4.39
C ALA A 152 -13.01 9.34 -4.75
N ILE A 153 -12.28 9.62 -5.82
CA ILE A 153 -12.08 10.99 -6.32
C ILE A 153 -13.42 11.62 -6.68
N ASP A 154 -14.26 10.92 -7.45
CA ASP A 154 -15.53 11.46 -7.92
C ASP A 154 -16.57 11.52 -6.79
N ARG A 155 -16.50 10.63 -5.79
CA ARG A 155 -17.31 10.73 -4.57
C ARG A 155 -16.95 11.99 -3.77
N LYS A 156 -15.65 12.24 -3.53
CA LYS A 156 -15.17 13.40 -2.76
C LYS A 156 -15.44 14.73 -3.45
N ASN A 157 -15.37 14.79 -4.77
CA ASN A 157 -15.70 16.02 -5.53
C ASN A 157 -17.20 16.21 -5.80
N GLY A 158 -18.06 15.26 -5.39
CA GLY A 158 -19.51 15.31 -5.53
C GLY A 158 -20.06 14.89 -6.90
N SER A 159 -19.21 14.37 -7.80
CA SER A 159 -19.62 13.88 -9.13
C SER A 159 -20.28 12.50 -9.05
N LEU A 160 -19.86 11.65 -8.08
CA LEU A 160 -20.45 10.34 -7.81
C LEU A 160 -21.29 10.40 -6.53
N LYS A 161 -22.57 10.75 -6.69
CA LYS A 161 -23.50 10.91 -5.57
C LYS A 161 -24.14 9.58 -5.18
N GLY A 162 -24.36 9.39 -3.89
CA GLY A 162 -25.04 8.23 -3.33
C GLY A 162 -24.16 6.98 -3.16
N ILE A 163 -22.88 7.03 -3.59
CA ILE A 163 -21.88 6.04 -3.23
C ILE A 163 -21.15 6.52 -1.99
N GLU A 164 -20.99 5.61 -1.03
CA GLU A 164 -20.40 5.86 0.29
C GLU A 164 -18.93 5.38 0.37
N PRO A 165 -18.19 5.65 1.47
CA PRO A 165 -16.74 5.45 1.51
C PRO A 165 -16.26 4.00 1.39
N ASP A 166 -17.00 3.02 1.91
CA ASP A 166 -16.57 1.62 1.95
C ASP A 166 -16.83 0.91 0.62
N SER A 167 -15.77 0.43 0.01
CA SER A 167 -15.87 -0.31 -1.25
C SER A 167 -14.75 -1.34 -1.39
N LYS A 168 -15.06 -2.44 -2.08
CA LYS A 168 -14.11 -3.48 -2.49
C LYS A 168 -14.23 -3.69 -3.99
N SER A 169 -13.12 -3.99 -4.65
CA SER A 169 -13.08 -4.43 -6.05
C SER A 169 -12.22 -5.67 -6.19
N GLN A 170 -12.59 -6.52 -7.13
CA GLN A 170 -11.82 -7.70 -7.49
C GLN A 170 -11.82 -7.83 -9.01
N VAL A 171 -10.65 -8.06 -9.60
CA VAL A 171 -10.49 -8.27 -11.04
C VAL A 171 -9.82 -9.61 -11.27
N THR A 172 -10.46 -10.46 -12.10
CA THR A 172 -9.92 -11.73 -12.55
C THR A 172 -9.52 -11.61 -14.02
N MET A 173 -8.30 -12.01 -14.34
CA MET A 173 -7.77 -12.00 -15.71
C MET A 173 -7.31 -13.37 -16.15
N LEU A 174 -7.52 -13.66 -17.43
CA LEU A 174 -6.91 -14.78 -18.11
C LEU A 174 -5.46 -14.42 -18.46
N TYR A 175 -4.56 -15.32 -18.12
CA TYR A 175 -3.15 -15.29 -18.51
C TYR A 175 -2.86 -16.41 -19.52
N GLU A 176 -2.09 -16.08 -20.54
CA GLU A 176 -1.52 -17.04 -21.48
C GLU A 176 -0.02 -16.77 -21.59
N GLU A 177 0.80 -17.80 -21.48
CA GLU A 177 2.27 -17.68 -21.49
C GLU A 177 2.79 -16.61 -20.49
N ASN A 178 2.19 -16.56 -19.30
CA ASN A 178 2.49 -15.59 -18.22
C ASN A 178 2.23 -14.12 -18.59
N LYS A 179 1.40 -13.82 -19.59
CA LYS A 179 0.96 -12.47 -19.96
C LYS A 179 -0.53 -12.31 -19.77
N PRO A 180 -1.01 -11.18 -19.24
CA PRO A 180 -2.45 -10.91 -19.12
C PRO A 180 -3.06 -10.74 -20.52
N VAL A 181 -4.16 -11.43 -20.79
CA VAL A 181 -4.83 -11.44 -22.12
C VAL A 181 -6.15 -10.69 -22.07
N LYS A 182 -7.01 -11.03 -21.11
CA LYS A 182 -8.34 -10.42 -20.97
C LYS A 182 -8.87 -10.54 -19.56
N VAL A 183 -9.79 -9.65 -19.20
CA VAL A 183 -10.60 -9.75 -17.98
C VAL A 183 -11.70 -10.80 -18.21
N THR A 184 -11.87 -11.67 -17.22
CA THR A 184 -12.92 -12.70 -17.23
C THR A 184 -14.02 -12.43 -16.22
N SER A 185 -13.74 -11.71 -15.12
CA SER A 185 -14.77 -11.22 -14.22
C SER A 185 -14.33 -9.98 -13.44
N VAL A 186 -15.31 -9.17 -13.02
CA VAL A 186 -15.12 -8.03 -12.13
C VAL A 186 -16.17 -8.08 -11.03
N VAL A 187 -15.74 -7.96 -9.76
CA VAL A 187 -16.65 -7.85 -8.62
C VAL A 187 -16.43 -6.49 -7.96
N ILE A 188 -17.50 -5.75 -7.71
CA ILE A 188 -17.47 -4.51 -6.91
C ILE A 188 -18.56 -4.59 -5.87
N SER A 189 -18.15 -4.48 -4.60
CA SER A 189 -19.06 -4.27 -3.47
C SER A 189 -18.82 -2.88 -2.94
N THR A 190 -19.85 -2.02 -2.98
CA THR A 190 -19.74 -0.63 -2.56
C THR A 190 -20.90 -0.20 -1.69
N GLN A 191 -20.57 0.44 -0.59
CA GLN A 191 -21.55 1.07 0.29
C GLN A 191 -22.28 2.18 -0.46
N HIS A 192 -23.59 2.29 -0.23
CA HIS A 192 -24.44 3.24 -0.92
C HIS A 192 -25.56 3.79 -0.03
N ALA A 193 -26.11 4.94 -0.41
CA ALA A 193 -27.28 5.52 0.23
C ALA A 193 -28.50 4.60 0.06
N LYS A 194 -29.37 4.58 1.07
CA LYS A 194 -30.54 3.67 1.13
C LYS A 194 -31.57 3.94 0.03
N GLU A 195 -31.53 5.11 -0.58
CA GLU A 195 -32.41 5.53 -1.68
C GLU A 195 -32.06 4.86 -3.03
N LEU A 196 -30.83 4.29 -3.14
CA LEU A 196 -30.37 3.60 -4.33
C LEU A 196 -30.68 2.10 -4.23
N ASN A 197 -31.23 1.54 -5.29
CA ASN A 197 -31.32 0.09 -5.47
C ASN A 197 -30.08 -0.46 -6.17
N GLN A 198 -29.98 -1.78 -6.29
CA GLN A 198 -28.83 -2.45 -6.90
C GLN A 198 -28.59 -2.03 -8.36
N GLU A 199 -29.64 -1.79 -9.14
CA GLU A 199 -29.55 -1.37 -10.55
C GLU A 199 -28.98 0.05 -10.64
N ASN A 200 -29.44 0.98 -9.81
CA ASN A 200 -28.89 2.32 -9.72
C ASN A 200 -27.39 2.31 -9.36
N VAL A 201 -26.99 1.48 -8.39
CA VAL A 201 -25.59 1.33 -8.02
C VAL A 201 -24.78 0.78 -9.20
N ARG A 202 -25.32 -0.22 -9.93
CA ARG A 202 -24.67 -0.79 -11.10
C ARG A 202 -24.41 0.27 -12.17
N ASP A 203 -25.41 1.08 -12.50
CA ASP A 203 -25.31 2.13 -13.51
C ASP A 203 -24.28 3.21 -13.14
N LEU A 204 -24.19 3.55 -11.85
CA LEU A 204 -23.19 4.48 -11.33
C LEU A 204 -21.77 3.94 -11.39
N VAL A 205 -21.57 2.62 -11.21
CA VAL A 205 -20.25 2.00 -11.03
C VAL A 205 -19.64 1.48 -12.34
N ILE A 206 -20.44 0.96 -13.27
CA ILE A 206 -19.97 0.43 -14.57
C ILE A 206 -19.04 1.39 -15.33
N PRO A 207 -19.29 2.71 -15.39
CA PRO A 207 -18.40 3.65 -16.06
C PRO A 207 -16.97 3.65 -15.52
N TYR A 208 -16.78 3.34 -14.23
CA TYR A 208 -15.44 3.28 -13.60
C TYR A 208 -14.65 2.06 -14.01
N ILE A 209 -15.30 0.92 -14.25
CA ILE A 209 -14.68 -0.27 -14.85
C ILE A 209 -14.13 0.10 -16.22
N ASN A 210 -14.96 0.72 -17.06
CA ASN A 210 -14.61 1.10 -18.44
C ASN A 210 -13.50 2.19 -18.50
N LYS A 211 -13.45 3.10 -17.52
CA LYS A 211 -12.38 4.12 -17.40
C LYS A 211 -11.06 3.54 -16.89
N SER A 212 -11.12 2.47 -16.11
CA SER A 212 -9.95 1.92 -15.41
C SER A 212 -9.23 0.85 -16.20
N ILE A 213 -9.97 0.01 -16.93
CA ILE A 213 -9.44 -1.14 -17.65
C ILE A 213 -9.39 -0.81 -19.16
N PRO A 214 -8.25 -1.00 -19.83
CA PRO A 214 -8.14 -0.81 -21.27
C PRO A 214 -9.14 -1.65 -22.06
N LYS A 215 -9.71 -1.09 -23.14
CA LYS A 215 -10.78 -1.72 -23.91
C LYS A 215 -10.40 -3.12 -24.44
N ASN A 216 -9.17 -3.31 -24.88
CA ASN A 216 -8.67 -4.60 -25.37
C ASN A 216 -8.76 -5.72 -24.32
N TYR A 217 -8.65 -5.40 -23.02
CA TYR A 217 -8.83 -6.38 -21.94
C TYR A 217 -10.31 -6.65 -21.61
N LEU A 218 -11.22 -5.75 -21.99
CA LEU A 218 -12.67 -5.90 -21.77
C LEU A 218 -13.38 -6.57 -22.96
N GLU A 219 -12.71 -6.73 -24.09
CA GLU A 219 -13.30 -7.39 -25.27
C GLU A 219 -13.75 -8.82 -24.94
N GLY A 220 -15.03 -9.12 -25.21
CA GLY A 220 -15.63 -10.43 -24.95
C GLY A 220 -15.94 -10.72 -23.48
N LEU A 221 -15.84 -9.73 -22.57
CA LEU A 221 -16.33 -9.87 -21.20
C LEU A 221 -17.86 -9.92 -21.20
N ASP A 222 -18.42 -11.05 -20.72
CA ASP A 222 -19.88 -11.19 -20.54
C ASP A 222 -20.35 -10.21 -19.47
N PRO A 223 -21.37 -9.36 -19.74
CA PRO A 223 -21.97 -8.50 -18.73
C PRO A 223 -22.47 -9.22 -17.47
N LYS A 224 -22.73 -10.52 -17.55
CA LYS A 224 -23.11 -11.38 -16.41
C LYS A 224 -21.93 -11.66 -15.48
N GLU A 225 -20.70 -11.54 -15.95
CA GLU A 225 -19.48 -11.70 -15.17
C GLU A 225 -19.05 -10.40 -14.47
N ILE A 226 -19.88 -9.36 -14.52
CA ILE A 226 -19.69 -8.11 -13.77
C ILE A 226 -20.69 -8.09 -12.60
N TYR A 227 -20.17 -8.37 -11.41
CA TYR A 227 -20.96 -8.50 -10.18
C TYR A 227 -20.88 -7.19 -9.38
N ILE A 228 -22.00 -6.47 -9.27
CA ILE A 228 -22.10 -5.24 -8.47
C ILE A 228 -23.06 -5.51 -7.31
N ASN A 229 -22.57 -5.36 -6.07
CA ASN A 229 -23.33 -5.66 -4.86
C ASN A 229 -24.13 -6.96 -4.97
N PRO A 230 -23.49 -8.12 -5.21
CA PRO A 230 -24.22 -9.37 -5.52
C PRO A 230 -25.13 -9.83 -4.37
N THR A 231 -24.94 -9.33 -3.16
CA THR A 231 -25.83 -9.59 -2.00
C THR A 231 -27.05 -8.65 -1.94
N GLY A 232 -27.15 -7.69 -2.87
CA GLY A 232 -28.27 -6.74 -3.00
C GLY A 232 -27.96 -5.38 -2.37
N GLN A 233 -28.02 -5.24 -1.07
CA GLN A 233 -27.83 -3.96 -0.37
C GLN A 233 -26.52 -3.92 0.41
N PHE A 234 -25.88 -2.73 0.42
CA PHE A 234 -24.73 -2.44 1.25
C PHE A 234 -24.84 -1.00 1.80
N ILE A 235 -25.69 -0.82 2.82
CA ILE A 235 -26.01 0.49 3.38
C ILE A 235 -25.12 0.81 4.59
N ILE A 236 -24.91 -0.16 5.49
CA ILE A 236 -24.03 -0.01 6.65
C ILE A 236 -22.65 -0.52 6.26
N GLY A 237 -21.65 0.35 6.27
CA GLY A 237 -20.27 0.01 5.90
C GLY A 237 -19.26 0.70 6.83
N GLY A 238 -17.99 0.50 6.52
CA GLY A 238 -16.89 0.99 7.33
C GLY A 238 -16.87 0.37 8.74
N PRO A 239 -16.27 1.07 9.72
CA PRO A 239 -16.13 0.56 11.08
C PRO A 239 -17.44 0.25 11.83
N ASP A 240 -18.57 0.73 11.34
CA ASP A 240 -19.89 0.35 11.86
C ASP A 240 -20.33 -1.03 11.37
N GLY A 241 -19.93 -1.42 10.17
CA GLY A 241 -20.26 -2.73 9.59
C GLY A 241 -19.30 -3.84 10.03
N ASP A 242 -18.02 -3.53 10.18
CA ASP A 242 -16.98 -4.50 10.54
C ASP A 242 -15.82 -3.80 11.26
N THR A 243 -15.17 -4.51 12.18
CA THR A 243 -14.02 -3.99 12.91
C THR A 243 -12.78 -3.93 12.03
N GLY A 244 -12.09 -2.78 12.04
CA GLY A 244 -10.81 -2.57 11.36
C GLY A 244 -9.62 -2.64 12.30
N LEU A 245 -8.46 -2.99 11.73
CA LEU A 245 -7.17 -2.98 12.41
C LEU A 245 -6.06 -2.65 11.42
N THR A 246 -5.07 -1.87 11.87
CA THR A 246 -3.87 -1.54 11.08
C THR A 246 -3.16 -2.80 10.62
N GLY A 247 -2.71 -2.81 9.35
CA GLY A 247 -1.88 -3.89 8.81
C GLY A 247 -2.61 -5.17 8.43
N ARG A 248 -3.94 -5.16 8.29
CA ARG A 248 -4.73 -6.33 7.86
C ARG A 248 -4.96 -6.40 6.35
N LYS A 249 -4.38 -5.48 5.55
CA LYS A 249 -4.52 -5.44 4.09
C LYS A 249 -3.17 -5.43 3.36
N ILE A 250 -2.17 -6.12 3.93
CA ILE A 250 -0.78 -6.12 3.44
C ILE A 250 -0.63 -6.62 1.99
N ILE A 251 -1.46 -7.53 1.54
CA ILE A 251 -1.44 -8.04 0.17
C ILE A 251 -2.04 -7.00 -0.80
N VAL A 252 -3.11 -6.31 -0.38
CA VAL A 252 -3.69 -5.17 -1.12
C VAL A 252 -2.67 -4.02 -1.20
N ASP A 253 -1.92 -3.78 -0.14
CA ASP A 253 -0.90 -2.72 -0.07
C ASP A 253 0.27 -2.95 -1.03
N THR A 254 0.50 -4.19 -1.45
CA THR A 254 1.66 -4.60 -2.22
C THR A 254 1.30 -5.06 -3.64
N TYR A 255 1.32 -6.36 -3.91
CA TYR A 255 1.25 -6.87 -5.29
C TYR A 255 0.02 -7.74 -5.57
N GLY A 256 -1.00 -7.76 -4.69
CA GLY A 256 -2.24 -8.49 -4.90
C GLY A 256 -2.07 -10.00 -5.03
N GLY A 257 -1.03 -10.57 -4.40
CA GLY A 257 -0.73 -12.00 -4.46
C GLY A 257 0.19 -12.42 -5.61
N ALA A 258 0.56 -11.50 -6.52
CA ALA A 258 1.44 -11.83 -7.66
C ALA A 258 2.92 -12.00 -7.27
N ALA A 259 3.30 -11.54 -6.08
CA ALA A 259 4.63 -11.73 -5.50
C ALA A 259 4.51 -12.17 -4.04
N PRO A 260 5.54 -12.83 -3.48
CA PRO A 260 5.61 -13.13 -2.05
C PRO A 260 5.53 -11.86 -1.19
N HIS A 261 5.17 -12.04 0.08
CA HIS A 261 5.14 -11.00 1.10
C HIS A 261 5.89 -11.47 2.35
N GLY A 262 6.64 -10.56 2.99
CA GLY A 262 7.41 -10.90 4.21
C GLY A 262 6.57 -10.94 5.49
N GLY A 263 5.33 -10.45 5.45
CA GLY A 263 4.39 -10.43 6.58
C GLY A 263 4.33 -9.10 7.33
N GLY A 264 5.34 -8.22 7.21
CA GLY A 264 5.37 -6.92 7.89
C GLY A 264 4.41 -5.90 7.28
N ALA A 265 3.55 -5.29 8.09
CA ALA A 265 2.71 -4.16 7.70
C ALA A 265 3.55 -2.87 7.54
N PHE A 266 3.07 -1.94 6.70
CA PHE A 266 3.72 -0.65 6.47
C PHE A 266 3.14 0.46 7.33
N SER A 267 1.81 0.64 7.29
CA SER A 267 1.12 1.74 7.97
C SER A 267 1.37 1.73 9.48
N GLY A 268 1.48 2.91 10.06
CA GLY A 268 1.76 3.11 11.47
C GLY A 268 3.24 3.04 11.87
N LYS A 269 4.13 2.68 10.94
CA LYS A 269 5.57 2.53 11.19
C LYS A 269 6.34 3.69 10.56
N ASP A 270 7.23 4.33 11.34
CA ASP A 270 8.21 5.28 10.79
C ASP A 270 9.27 4.55 9.93
N PRO A 271 10.02 5.28 9.07
CA PRO A 271 10.90 4.65 8.08
C PRO A 271 12.16 3.97 8.64
N THR A 272 12.38 3.95 9.94
CA THR A 272 13.47 3.16 10.54
C THR A 272 13.13 1.67 10.61
N LYS A 273 11.84 1.34 10.56
CA LYS A 273 11.35 -0.03 10.49
C LYS A 273 11.58 -0.57 9.08
N VAL A 274 12.45 -1.57 8.97
CA VAL A 274 12.83 -2.18 7.68
C VAL A 274 11.67 -2.86 6.98
N ASP A 275 10.63 -3.31 7.70
CA ASP A 275 9.38 -3.81 7.13
C ASP A 275 8.83 -2.84 6.07
N ARG A 276 8.89 -1.54 6.35
CA ARG A 276 8.42 -0.50 5.43
C ARG A 276 9.53 -0.04 4.50
N SER A 277 10.65 0.45 5.02
CA SER A 277 11.69 1.10 4.24
C SER A 277 12.38 0.15 3.26
N ALA A 278 12.71 -1.08 3.68
CA ALA A 278 13.37 -2.05 2.81
C ALA A 278 12.41 -2.67 1.77
N ALA A 279 11.10 -2.76 2.05
CA ALA A 279 10.11 -3.10 1.03
C ALA A 279 10.04 -2.03 -0.06
N TYR A 280 10.09 -0.74 0.32
CA TYR A 280 10.16 0.37 -0.63
C TYR A 280 11.46 0.36 -1.45
N ALA A 281 12.61 0.12 -0.80
CA ALA A 281 13.89 -0.02 -1.49
C ALA A 281 13.90 -1.21 -2.46
N SER A 282 13.36 -2.35 -2.06
CA SER A 282 13.23 -3.53 -2.93
C SER A 282 12.36 -3.24 -4.16
N ARG A 283 11.24 -2.52 -3.99
CA ARG A 283 10.40 -2.05 -5.11
C ARG A 283 11.15 -1.10 -6.02
N TYR A 284 11.85 -0.13 -5.45
CA TYR A 284 12.66 0.83 -6.22
C TYR A 284 13.69 0.14 -7.11
N LEU A 285 14.44 -0.81 -6.55
CA LEU A 285 15.42 -1.59 -7.31
C LEU A 285 14.76 -2.43 -8.40
N ALA A 286 13.72 -3.21 -8.07
CA ALA A 286 13.00 -4.05 -9.04
C ALA A 286 12.45 -3.22 -10.20
N LYS A 287 11.88 -2.04 -9.89
CA LYS A 287 11.32 -1.15 -10.91
C LYS A 287 12.39 -0.57 -11.85
N ASN A 288 13.54 -0.17 -11.32
CA ASN A 288 14.67 0.32 -12.15
C ASN A 288 15.25 -0.78 -13.05
N ILE A 289 15.38 -2.02 -12.54
CA ILE A 289 15.87 -3.17 -13.32
C ILE A 289 14.93 -3.48 -14.48
N VAL A 290 13.61 -3.57 -14.24
CA VAL A 290 12.62 -3.84 -15.30
C VAL A 290 12.55 -2.67 -16.29
N SER A 291 12.61 -1.43 -15.80
CA SER A 291 12.64 -0.22 -16.66
C SER A 291 13.89 -0.14 -17.53
N ALA A 292 15.04 -0.71 -17.10
CA ALA A 292 16.26 -0.81 -17.88
C ALA A 292 16.16 -1.81 -19.05
N GLY A 293 15.09 -2.62 -19.06
CA GLY A 293 14.89 -3.64 -20.10
C GLY A 293 15.64 -4.95 -19.86
N VAL A 294 16.24 -5.13 -18.68
CA VAL A 294 17.02 -6.34 -18.32
C VAL A 294 16.13 -7.58 -18.30
N SER A 295 14.91 -7.45 -17.81
CA SER A 295 13.91 -8.53 -17.75
C SER A 295 12.50 -7.96 -17.76
N ASP A 296 11.52 -8.78 -18.16
CA ASP A 296 10.10 -8.40 -18.11
C ASP A 296 9.51 -8.48 -16.70
N LYS A 297 10.14 -9.23 -15.79
CA LYS A 297 9.76 -9.36 -14.38
C LYS A 297 11.02 -9.43 -13.51
N CYS A 298 10.98 -8.78 -12.36
CA CYS A 298 12.03 -8.83 -11.37
C CYS A 298 11.42 -8.94 -9.98
N LEU A 299 11.82 -9.98 -9.23
CA LEU A 299 11.53 -10.15 -7.81
C LEU A 299 12.83 -9.97 -7.03
N ILE A 300 12.79 -9.15 -5.99
CA ILE A 300 13.90 -8.94 -5.06
C ILE A 300 13.43 -9.28 -3.65
N GLN A 301 14.27 -9.99 -2.89
CA GLN A 301 14.12 -10.15 -1.45
C GLN A 301 15.33 -9.56 -0.74
N LEU A 302 15.08 -8.74 0.27
CA LEU A 302 16.08 -8.30 1.24
C LEU A 302 15.78 -8.96 2.59
N ALA A 303 16.82 -9.42 3.29
CA ALA A 303 16.71 -9.99 4.63
C ALA A 303 17.59 -9.24 5.63
N TYR A 304 17.05 -8.96 6.81
CA TYR A 304 17.76 -8.27 7.89
C TYR A 304 17.74 -9.08 9.18
N ALA A 305 18.77 -8.84 10.00
CA ALA A 305 18.82 -9.28 11.41
C ALA A 305 18.78 -8.05 12.32
N ILE A 306 18.16 -8.20 13.48
CA ILE A 306 18.12 -7.14 14.49
C ILE A 306 19.53 -6.66 14.85
N GLY A 307 19.73 -5.36 14.92
CA GLY A 307 21.01 -4.74 15.26
C GLY A 307 22.11 -4.81 14.19
N VAL A 308 21.79 -5.37 13.00
CA VAL A 308 22.74 -5.44 11.87
C VAL A 308 22.33 -4.40 10.82
N SER A 309 23.30 -3.58 10.38
CA SER A 309 23.03 -2.47 9.45
C SER A 309 22.89 -2.93 8.01
N LYS A 310 23.66 -3.92 7.57
CA LYS A 310 23.61 -4.43 6.20
C LYS A 310 22.62 -5.59 6.06
N PRO A 311 21.94 -5.74 4.91
CA PRO A 311 21.13 -6.91 4.67
C PRO A 311 21.99 -8.19 4.75
N LEU A 312 21.44 -9.25 5.35
CA LEU A 312 22.09 -10.57 5.42
C LEU A 312 22.16 -11.23 4.05
N SER A 313 21.16 -10.96 3.20
CA SER A 313 21.10 -11.50 1.86
C SER A 313 20.30 -10.60 0.92
N ILE A 314 20.67 -10.65 -0.37
CA ILE A 314 19.95 -10.08 -1.49
C ILE A 314 19.65 -11.23 -2.45
N PHE A 315 18.37 -11.60 -2.56
CA PHE A 315 17.91 -12.58 -3.54
C PHE A 315 17.24 -11.85 -4.70
N ILE A 316 17.56 -12.25 -5.94
CA ILE A 316 16.99 -11.69 -7.16
C ILE A 316 16.53 -12.84 -8.04
N LYS A 317 15.30 -12.72 -8.60
CA LYS A 317 14.75 -13.64 -9.58
C LYS A 317 14.23 -12.85 -10.78
N LEU A 318 14.77 -13.16 -11.97
CA LEU A 318 14.35 -12.61 -13.25
C LEU A 318 13.40 -13.57 -13.97
N ALA A 319 12.65 -13.06 -14.94
CA ALA A 319 11.69 -13.86 -15.72
C ALA A 319 12.37 -14.93 -16.58
N ASP A 320 13.55 -14.63 -17.11
CA ASP A 320 14.35 -15.52 -17.98
C ASP A 320 15.22 -16.52 -17.21
N GLY A 321 15.35 -16.34 -15.89
CA GLY A 321 16.18 -17.19 -15.03
C GLY A 321 17.69 -17.10 -15.31
N ASP A 322 18.15 -16.03 -15.97
CA ASP A 322 19.56 -15.83 -16.32
C ASP A 322 20.41 -15.49 -15.09
N GLU A 323 21.14 -16.48 -14.58
CA GLU A 323 21.97 -16.36 -13.39
C GLU A 323 23.16 -15.39 -13.58
N ALA A 324 23.71 -15.29 -14.77
CA ALA A 324 24.82 -14.36 -15.04
C ALA A 324 24.36 -12.91 -14.94
N LYS A 325 23.16 -12.60 -15.44
CA LYS A 325 22.53 -11.29 -15.24
C LYS A 325 22.26 -11.01 -13.77
N VAL A 326 21.76 -12.01 -13.02
CA VAL A 326 21.48 -11.86 -11.58
C VAL A 326 22.74 -11.50 -10.80
N GLU A 327 23.85 -12.18 -11.04
CA GLU A 327 25.12 -11.88 -10.35
C GLU A 327 25.62 -10.48 -10.71
N HIS A 328 25.57 -10.09 -11.98
CA HIS A 328 25.96 -8.74 -12.40
C HIS A 328 25.07 -7.66 -11.76
N ILE A 329 23.75 -7.87 -11.67
CA ILE A 329 22.84 -6.95 -10.97
C ILE A 329 23.18 -6.83 -9.49
N LYS A 330 23.54 -7.95 -8.82
CA LYS A 330 23.95 -7.92 -7.40
C LYS A 330 25.24 -7.09 -7.22
N GLU A 331 26.20 -7.22 -8.13
CA GLU A 331 27.40 -6.39 -8.12
C GLU A 331 27.06 -4.90 -8.24
N ILE A 332 26.22 -4.53 -9.20
CA ILE A 332 25.75 -3.14 -9.38
C ILE A 332 25.06 -2.64 -8.08
N ILE A 333 24.19 -3.43 -7.48
CA ILE A 333 23.50 -3.06 -6.24
C ILE A 333 24.51 -2.83 -5.12
N ASN A 334 25.44 -3.77 -4.90
CA ASN A 334 26.42 -3.68 -3.83
C ASN A 334 27.38 -2.48 -3.99
N GLN A 335 27.66 -2.07 -5.22
CA GLN A 335 28.56 -0.94 -5.50
C GLN A 335 27.89 0.43 -5.43
N ASN A 336 26.58 0.51 -5.71
CA ASN A 336 25.89 1.79 -5.94
C ASN A 336 24.80 2.12 -4.93
N PHE A 337 24.42 1.17 -4.06
CA PHE A 337 23.29 1.37 -3.13
C PHE A 337 23.70 1.01 -1.70
N ASP A 338 23.52 1.95 -0.80
CA ASP A 338 23.57 1.66 0.63
C ASP A 338 22.19 1.18 1.10
N LEU A 339 22.10 -0.13 1.33
CA LEU A 339 20.87 -0.79 1.81
C LEU A 339 20.82 -0.91 3.34
N SER A 340 21.65 -0.16 4.08
CA SER A 340 21.43 0.03 5.51
C SER A 340 20.10 0.78 5.77
N PRO A 341 19.47 0.64 6.95
CA PRO A 341 18.25 1.39 7.28
C PRO A 341 18.40 2.91 7.06
N ARG A 342 19.57 3.47 7.42
CA ARG A 342 19.91 4.87 7.18
C ARG A 342 20.05 5.18 5.70
N GLY A 343 20.84 4.38 4.96
CA GLY A 343 21.07 4.59 3.53
C GLY A 343 19.77 4.56 2.73
N ILE A 344 18.86 3.66 3.05
CA ILE A 344 17.53 3.60 2.42
C ILE A 344 16.73 4.89 2.68
N ARG A 345 16.68 5.35 3.94
CA ARG A 345 15.94 6.58 4.29
C ARG A 345 16.48 7.81 3.59
N GLU A 346 17.80 7.93 3.48
CA GLU A 346 18.46 9.03 2.79
C GLU A 346 18.22 8.96 1.27
N MET A 347 18.44 7.79 0.67
CA MET A 347 18.24 7.55 -0.76
C MET A 347 16.81 7.85 -1.21
N LEU A 348 15.83 7.38 -0.48
CA LEU A 348 14.40 7.53 -0.82
C LEU A 348 13.74 8.74 -0.15
N LYS A 349 14.50 9.52 0.66
CA LYS A 349 14.01 10.71 1.39
C LYS A 349 12.79 10.41 2.27
N LEU A 350 12.87 9.32 3.03
CA LEU A 350 11.74 8.82 3.81
C LEU A 350 11.48 9.55 5.13
N ASN A 351 12.41 10.39 5.61
CA ASN A 351 12.25 11.16 6.86
C ASN A 351 11.37 12.41 6.66
N ASN A 352 10.30 12.30 5.89
CA ASN A 352 9.35 13.36 5.60
C ASN A 352 7.92 12.87 5.89
N PRO A 353 6.97 13.78 6.19
CA PRO A 353 5.56 13.44 6.41
C PRO A 353 4.88 13.15 5.06
N ILE A 354 5.03 11.92 4.57
CA ILE A 354 4.59 11.47 3.23
C ILE A 354 3.74 10.21 3.28
N TYR A 355 3.34 9.75 4.46
CA TYR A 355 2.81 8.40 4.68
C TYR A 355 1.30 8.31 4.63
N GLU A 356 0.56 9.30 5.14
CA GLU A 356 -0.91 9.28 5.14
C GLU A 356 -1.50 9.01 3.74
N VAL A 357 -0.93 9.62 2.70
CA VAL A 357 -1.38 9.45 1.32
C VAL A 357 -1.06 8.08 0.72
N THR A 358 -0.19 7.29 1.37
CA THR A 358 0.20 5.95 0.91
C THR A 358 -0.73 4.85 1.42
N SER A 359 -1.52 5.14 2.45
CA SER A 359 -2.30 4.16 3.20
C SER A 359 -3.43 3.47 2.42
N ALA A 360 -3.83 3.96 1.25
CA ALA A 360 -4.90 3.39 0.45
C ALA A 360 -4.54 3.32 -1.04
N TYR A 361 -5.16 2.37 -1.75
CA TYR A 361 -4.97 2.15 -3.19
C TYR A 361 -3.56 1.71 -3.58
N GLY A 362 -2.88 0.98 -2.69
CA GLY A 362 -1.55 0.42 -2.87
C GLY A 362 -0.41 1.39 -2.57
N HIS A 363 0.65 0.87 -1.95
CA HIS A 363 1.91 1.59 -1.74
C HIS A 363 2.78 1.61 -3.00
N PHE A 364 2.49 0.70 -3.95
CA PHE A 364 3.21 0.56 -5.21
C PHE A 364 2.32 0.84 -6.42
N GLY A 365 2.94 1.14 -7.58
CA GLY A 365 2.21 1.49 -8.79
C GLY A 365 1.61 2.90 -8.75
N ARG A 366 2.23 3.79 -8.02
CA ARG A 366 1.86 5.21 -7.90
C ARG A 366 2.90 6.08 -8.61
N LYS A 367 2.61 7.35 -8.79
CA LYS A 367 3.56 8.31 -9.35
C LYS A 367 4.23 9.11 -8.23
N ALA A 368 5.56 9.18 -8.29
CA ALA A 368 6.32 10.07 -7.40
C ALA A 368 5.86 11.52 -7.60
N THR A 369 5.70 12.25 -6.50
CA THR A 369 5.24 13.64 -6.53
C THR A 369 6.36 14.62 -6.18
N ASN A 370 6.16 15.90 -6.49
CA ASN A 370 7.08 16.97 -6.11
C ASN A 370 7.09 17.24 -4.59
N LYS A 371 6.12 16.69 -3.85
CA LYS A 371 6.07 16.75 -2.38
C LYS A 371 6.93 15.68 -1.71
N GLY A 372 7.54 14.78 -2.49
CA GLY A 372 8.38 13.69 -1.97
C GLY A 372 7.63 12.38 -1.71
N GLU A 373 6.34 12.30 -2.06
CA GLU A 373 5.55 11.09 -1.93
C GLU A 373 5.95 10.07 -3.00
N PHE A 374 5.90 8.77 -2.67
CA PHE A 374 6.18 7.65 -3.58
C PHE A 374 7.55 7.72 -4.28
N THR A 375 8.58 8.18 -3.59
CA THR A 375 9.94 8.31 -4.16
C THR A 375 10.51 6.98 -4.64
N TRP A 376 10.09 5.85 -4.06
CA TRP A 376 10.45 4.50 -4.47
C TRP A 376 9.85 4.07 -5.82
N GLU A 377 8.99 4.88 -6.41
CA GLU A 377 8.45 4.66 -7.76
C GLU A 377 9.27 5.36 -8.87
N LYS A 378 10.34 6.08 -8.51
CA LYS A 378 11.24 6.71 -9.49
C LYS A 378 12.05 5.67 -10.27
N THR A 379 12.33 6.00 -11.53
CA THR A 379 13.17 5.18 -12.44
C THR A 379 14.45 5.93 -12.83
N ASP A 380 15.03 6.65 -11.89
CA ASP A 380 16.18 7.53 -12.07
C ASP A 380 17.55 6.80 -12.03
N LYS A 381 17.55 5.49 -11.76
CA LYS A 381 18.74 4.62 -11.76
C LYS A 381 18.78 3.61 -12.91
N VAL A 382 17.90 3.74 -13.87
CA VAL A 382 17.81 2.85 -15.05
C VAL A 382 19.17 2.69 -15.76
N ASN A 383 19.95 3.77 -15.88
CA ASN A 383 21.23 3.71 -16.58
C ASN A 383 22.28 2.83 -15.90
N LEU A 384 22.17 2.57 -14.59
CA LEU A 384 23.08 1.66 -13.89
C LEU A 384 22.87 0.20 -14.29
N PHE A 385 21.66 -0.17 -14.70
CA PHE A 385 21.24 -1.53 -14.99
C PHE A 385 21.20 -1.86 -16.50
N LYS A 386 21.57 -0.93 -17.38
CA LYS A 386 21.68 -1.22 -18.82
C LYS A 386 22.87 -2.13 -19.04
N LEU A 387 22.59 -3.36 -19.51
CA LEU A 387 23.56 -4.40 -19.85
C LEU A 387 24.08 -4.21 -21.28
#